data_de6c2ac628025a1f9dff22dee480d27c
#
_entry.id   de6c2ac628025a1f9dff22dee480d27c
#
_cell.length_a   1.000
_cell.length_b   1.000
_cell.length_c   1.000
_cell.angle_alpha   90.00
_cell.angle_beta   90.00
_cell.angle_gamma   90.00
#
_symmetry.space_group_name_H-M   'P 1'
#
loop_
_entity.id
_entity.type
_entity.pdbx_description
1 polymer ?
#
loop_
_entity_poly.entity_id
_entity_poly.type
_entity_poly.pdbx_seq_one_letter_code
_entity_poly.pdbx_strand_id
1 'polypeptide(L)'
;MVFVWVGQARPPANRLRSSARPALKLDLTPLTPMPKVVIIGGGISGLSAAYYLAKGGASCTILESRPRLGGVIQTERVEGCTIEAGPDSFLSAKPAALELIRELGLSDQVIGSNDHLRITYVRKGGRLIPLPDGLMMMVPTRILPLLTTGLLSWSTKVRMGLELLRAPKLRPGDESVAEFIEEHYGPEAVDYLAEPLLSGIYGGSPSELSVTSVLPRFVDLARQYGSLTRGVLAQRAKARSKDRTGGPPEPLFRTLKGGLGQMIDAIASSIRGKVEVRHGRAQAVEPSGRAQGLERNGPAQGVEPGGQAFRIRMDGDWMEADQLVVACEAHSGSRLLAGVDRRLAELLGTVPYSSSMTVALGFNAADFPRPPDGFGFLVPKKERRRLVACTWVGTKFSHRVPEGTVLARCFLGGTQDAAVLQESDEAILAAATAELQEIAGFRAQPRFTRVFRWPCSMAQYTVGHPQRLAEIEARLSSIPGLHLAGNAYRGIGIPDCIRMGRVAAERMLAVPAKS
;
A
#
# COMPACT_ATOMS: atom_id res chain seq x y z
N MET A 1 -11.37 4.95 -4.20
CA MET A 1 -10.14 4.91 -3.37
C MET A 1 -9.21 5.97 -3.89
N VAL A 2 -9.03 7.03 -3.14
CA VAL A 2 -8.49 8.32 -3.57
C VAL A 2 -7.11 8.53 -2.96
N PHE A 3 -6.11 8.67 -3.81
CA PHE A 3 -4.83 9.38 -3.72
C PHE A 3 -3.88 9.28 -2.52
N VAL A 4 -2.70 8.76 -2.74
CA VAL A 4 -1.46 9.31 -2.15
C VAL A 4 -0.39 9.44 -3.24
N TRP A 5 -0.08 10.66 -3.63
CA TRP A 5 1.09 10.97 -4.45
C TRP A 5 2.26 11.34 -3.52
N VAL A 6 3.13 10.38 -3.23
CA VAL A 6 4.39 10.58 -2.50
C VAL A 6 5.54 10.36 -3.49
N GLY A 7 6.03 11.44 -4.08
CA GLY A 7 7.24 11.42 -4.89
C GLY A 7 8.47 11.48 -3.99
N GLN A 8 9.28 10.44 -3.98
CA GLN A 8 10.65 10.50 -3.43
C GLN A 8 11.58 11.15 -4.45
N ALA A 9 12.49 12.03 -3.97
CA ALA A 9 13.55 12.62 -4.78
C ALA A 9 14.53 11.53 -5.24
N ARG A 10 14.91 11.56 -6.52
CA ARG A 10 16.01 10.75 -7.06
C ARG A 10 17.34 11.26 -6.54
N PRO A 11 18.28 10.41 -6.12
CA PRO A 11 19.68 10.80 -5.98
C PRO A 11 20.29 11.06 -7.36
N PRO A 12 21.32 11.93 -7.48
CA PRO A 12 21.92 12.29 -8.76
C PRO A 12 22.62 11.09 -9.41
N ALA A 13 22.44 10.93 -10.71
CA ALA A 13 23.08 9.89 -11.52
C ALA A 13 24.57 10.17 -11.64
N ASN A 14 25.41 9.35 -11.05
CA ASN A 14 26.85 9.32 -11.29
C ASN A 14 27.12 8.64 -12.64
N ARG A 15 27.65 9.39 -13.62
CA ARG A 15 28.13 8.84 -14.90
C ARG A 15 29.43 8.07 -14.65
N LEU A 16 29.35 6.77 -14.69
CA LEU A 16 30.55 5.92 -14.77
C LEU A 16 30.96 5.79 -16.24
N ARG A 17 32.18 6.25 -16.53
CA ARG A 17 32.86 6.07 -17.82
C ARG A 17 33.21 4.58 -18.00
N SER A 18 32.88 4.04 -19.16
CA SER A 18 33.27 2.70 -19.59
C SER A 18 34.78 2.66 -19.84
N SER A 19 35.51 1.88 -19.06
CA SER A 19 36.83 1.40 -19.42
C SER A 19 36.78 -0.12 -19.61
N ALA A 20 37.06 -0.59 -20.81
CA ALA A 20 37.16 -2.00 -21.15
C ALA A 20 38.28 -2.65 -20.30
N ARG A 21 37.95 -3.74 -19.62
CA ARG A 21 38.91 -4.61 -18.94
C ARG A 21 39.08 -5.94 -19.70
N PRO A 22 40.28 -6.52 -19.71
CA PRO A 22 40.56 -7.74 -20.43
C PRO A 22 39.92 -8.98 -19.78
N ALA A 23 39.60 -9.97 -20.60
CA ALA A 23 39.01 -11.23 -20.20
C ALA A 23 39.86 -11.96 -19.17
N LEU A 24 39.35 -12.14 -17.96
CA LEU A 24 39.91 -13.03 -16.95
C LEU A 24 39.47 -14.47 -17.24
N LYS A 25 40.46 -15.39 -17.21
CA LYS A 25 40.22 -16.84 -17.23
C LYS A 25 39.38 -17.22 -16.01
N LEU A 26 38.27 -17.94 -16.26
CA LEU A 26 37.50 -18.56 -15.18
C LEU A 26 38.32 -19.65 -14.50
N ASP A 27 38.79 -19.39 -13.29
CA ASP A 27 39.15 -20.43 -12.33
C ASP A 27 37.85 -21.06 -11.80
N LEU A 28 37.66 -22.33 -12.07
CA LEU A 28 36.56 -23.14 -11.51
C LEU A 28 36.90 -23.48 -10.05
N THR A 29 36.77 -22.47 -9.17
CA THR A 29 36.72 -22.72 -7.72
C THR A 29 35.38 -23.41 -7.39
N PRO A 30 35.34 -24.36 -6.42
CA PRO A 30 34.13 -25.09 -6.08
C PRO A 30 33.05 -24.10 -5.65
N LEU A 31 31.89 -24.18 -6.31
CA LEU A 31 30.71 -23.38 -6.02
C LEU A 31 30.35 -23.51 -4.54
N THR A 32 30.61 -22.49 -3.74
CA THR A 32 30.08 -22.40 -2.39
C THR A 32 28.57 -22.56 -2.49
N PRO A 33 27.93 -23.43 -1.73
CA PRO A 33 26.48 -23.65 -1.81
C PRO A 33 25.76 -22.32 -1.57
N MET A 34 24.85 -21.97 -2.48
CA MET A 34 24.03 -20.76 -2.36
C MET A 34 23.24 -20.82 -1.04
N PRO A 35 23.14 -19.69 -0.32
CA PRO A 35 22.44 -19.64 0.96
C PRO A 35 20.98 -20.08 0.81
N LYS A 36 20.51 -20.91 1.74
CA LYS A 36 19.13 -21.35 1.83
C LYS A 36 18.26 -20.21 2.35
N VAL A 37 17.38 -19.68 1.51
CA VAL A 37 16.50 -18.56 1.84
C VAL A 37 15.09 -19.05 2.12
N VAL A 38 14.49 -18.61 3.23
CA VAL A 38 13.06 -18.83 3.52
C VAL A 38 12.34 -17.49 3.54
N ILE A 39 11.15 -17.46 2.95
CA ILE A 39 10.27 -16.29 2.89
C ILE A 39 8.95 -16.66 3.56
N ILE A 40 8.59 -15.98 4.65
CA ILE A 40 7.32 -16.18 5.35
C ILE A 40 6.30 -15.15 4.86
N GLY A 41 5.30 -15.62 4.13
CA GLY A 41 4.22 -14.82 3.51
C GLY A 41 4.33 -14.74 1.99
N GLY A 42 3.34 -15.27 1.29
CA GLY A 42 3.20 -15.28 -0.17
C GLY A 42 2.38 -14.10 -0.72
N GLY A 43 2.29 -12.99 0.02
CA GLY A 43 1.75 -11.73 -0.48
C GLY A 43 2.70 -11.05 -1.47
N ILE A 44 2.29 -9.91 -2.05
CA ILE A 44 3.09 -9.24 -3.10
C ILE A 44 4.52 -8.90 -2.68
N SER A 45 4.78 -8.62 -1.39
CA SER A 45 6.14 -8.36 -0.90
C SER A 45 7.00 -9.61 -0.92
N GLY A 46 6.49 -10.74 -0.41
CA GLY A 46 7.21 -12.02 -0.41
C GLY A 46 7.39 -12.58 -1.82
N LEU A 47 6.35 -12.49 -2.66
CA LEU A 47 6.44 -12.88 -4.07
C LEU A 47 7.48 -12.05 -4.83
N SER A 48 7.55 -10.73 -4.58
CA SER A 48 8.59 -9.89 -5.18
C SER A 48 9.99 -10.28 -4.71
N ALA A 49 10.16 -10.56 -3.41
CA ALA A 49 11.44 -11.06 -2.90
C ALA A 49 11.83 -12.38 -3.58
N ALA A 50 10.91 -13.34 -3.67
CA ALA A 50 11.14 -14.62 -4.33
C ALA A 50 11.50 -14.46 -5.82
N TYR A 51 10.79 -13.57 -6.54
CA TYR A 51 11.06 -13.28 -7.95
C TYR A 51 12.49 -12.75 -8.16
N TYR A 52 12.89 -11.74 -7.39
CA TYR A 52 14.22 -11.14 -7.54
C TYR A 52 15.33 -12.06 -7.04
N LEU A 53 15.11 -12.88 -6.01
CA LEU A 53 16.04 -13.94 -5.60
C LEU A 53 16.23 -14.98 -6.71
N ALA A 54 15.14 -15.52 -7.24
CA ALA A 54 15.18 -16.51 -8.32
C ALA A 54 15.82 -15.94 -9.60
N LYS A 55 15.60 -14.66 -9.90
CA LYS A 55 16.26 -13.94 -11.01
C LYS A 55 17.76 -13.79 -10.78
N GLY A 56 18.18 -13.61 -9.53
CA GLY A 56 19.60 -13.60 -9.11
C GLY A 56 20.24 -14.99 -8.98
N GLY A 57 19.49 -16.07 -9.28
CA GLY A 57 20.00 -17.45 -9.23
C GLY A 57 19.91 -18.12 -7.86
N ALA A 58 19.36 -17.45 -6.84
CA ALA A 58 19.20 -18.02 -5.51
C ALA A 58 17.96 -18.93 -5.42
N SER A 59 18.10 -20.06 -4.72
CA SER A 59 16.97 -20.91 -4.34
C SER A 59 16.30 -20.38 -3.09
N CYS A 60 14.96 -20.38 -3.07
CA CYS A 60 14.21 -20.02 -1.87
C CYS A 60 12.92 -20.83 -1.71
N THR A 61 12.41 -20.85 -0.49
CA THR A 61 11.14 -21.48 -0.14
C THR A 61 10.18 -20.42 0.40
N ILE A 62 8.96 -20.34 -0.16
CA ILE A 62 7.87 -19.50 0.36
C ILE A 62 7.00 -20.35 1.28
N LEU A 63 6.73 -19.83 2.49
CA LEU A 63 5.74 -20.39 3.42
C LEU A 63 4.50 -19.50 3.40
N GLU A 64 3.36 -20.04 2.94
CA GLU A 64 2.11 -19.29 2.83
C GLU A 64 0.98 -20.00 3.58
N SER A 65 0.34 -19.29 4.50
CA SER A 65 -0.72 -19.85 5.35
C SER A 65 -2.07 -20.06 4.66
N ARG A 66 -2.28 -19.38 3.54
CA ARG A 66 -3.51 -19.50 2.72
C ARG A 66 -3.30 -20.50 1.58
N PRO A 67 -4.39 -21.05 1.04
CA PRO A 67 -4.28 -21.98 -0.10
C PRO A 67 -3.89 -21.30 -1.42
N ARG A 68 -3.74 -19.99 -1.44
CA ARG A 68 -3.36 -19.19 -2.62
C ARG A 68 -2.28 -18.15 -2.31
N LEU A 69 -1.48 -17.82 -3.32
CA LEU A 69 -0.55 -16.71 -3.30
C LEU A 69 -1.26 -15.37 -3.57
N GLY A 70 -0.57 -14.25 -3.33
CA GLY A 70 -1.02 -12.89 -3.65
C GLY A 70 -1.53 -12.09 -2.44
N GLY A 71 -1.78 -12.72 -1.31
CA GLY A 71 -2.24 -12.02 -0.10
C GLY A 71 -3.60 -11.34 -0.33
N VAL A 72 -3.66 -10.01 -0.18
CA VAL A 72 -4.88 -9.22 -0.39
C VAL A 72 -5.15 -8.91 -1.87
N ILE A 73 -4.22 -9.20 -2.79
CA ILE A 73 -4.46 -9.08 -4.23
C ILE A 73 -5.19 -10.32 -4.69
N GLN A 74 -6.45 -10.14 -5.06
CA GLN A 74 -7.33 -11.20 -5.55
C GLN A 74 -8.29 -10.58 -6.55
N THR A 75 -8.36 -11.18 -7.74
CA THR A 75 -9.29 -10.78 -8.80
C THR A 75 -10.27 -11.92 -9.05
N GLU A 76 -11.56 -11.60 -9.12
CA GLU A 76 -12.62 -12.54 -9.52
C GLU A 76 -13.31 -12.05 -10.79
N ARG A 77 -13.88 -13.00 -11.54
CA ARG A 77 -14.70 -12.70 -12.72
C ARG A 77 -16.11 -13.21 -12.48
N VAL A 78 -17.09 -12.30 -12.59
CA VAL A 78 -18.50 -12.61 -12.37
C VAL A 78 -19.30 -11.89 -13.44
N GLU A 79 -20.08 -12.61 -14.23
CA GLU A 79 -20.93 -12.09 -15.31
C GLU A 79 -20.18 -11.09 -16.23
N GLY A 80 -18.95 -11.44 -16.61
CA GLY A 80 -18.10 -10.58 -17.43
C GLY A 80 -17.42 -9.42 -16.71
N CYS A 81 -17.82 -9.11 -15.48
CA CYS A 81 -17.15 -8.09 -14.66
C CYS A 81 -15.83 -8.60 -14.08
N THR A 82 -14.83 -7.74 -14.04
CA THR A 82 -13.57 -7.98 -13.32
C THR A 82 -13.63 -7.30 -11.97
N ILE A 83 -13.68 -8.09 -10.90
CA ILE A 83 -13.85 -7.63 -9.51
C ILE A 83 -12.52 -7.78 -8.78
N GLU A 84 -12.01 -6.68 -8.23
CA GLU A 84 -10.89 -6.72 -7.30
C GLU A 84 -11.40 -6.83 -5.87
N ALA A 85 -11.03 -7.89 -5.19
CA ALA A 85 -11.42 -8.12 -3.80
C ALA A 85 -10.72 -7.16 -2.82
N GLY A 86 -9.45 -6.85 -3.09
CA GLY A 86 -8.60 -5.94 -2.31
C GLY A 86 -8.27 -4.65 -3.07
N PRO A 87 -6.98 -4.29 -3.28
CA PRO A 87 -6.62 -3.12 -4.06
C PRO A 87 -7.02 -3.28 -5.53
N ASP A 88 -7.47 -2.20 -6.18
CA ASP A 88 -7.90 -2.22 -7.58
C ASP A 88 -6.91 -1.61 -8.55
N SER A 89 -5.94 -0.88 -8.04
CA SER A 89 -4.99 -0.09 -8.83
C SER A 89 -3.81 0.37 -7.97
N PHE A 90 -2.80 0.91 -8.63
CA PHE A 90 -1.64 1.52 -7.99
C PHE A 90 -1.32 2.88 -8.62
N LEU A 91 -0.58 3.72 -7.89
CA LEU A 91 -0.18 5.05 -8.35
C LEU A 91 0.88 4.97 -9.44
N SER A 92 0.67 5.65 -10.57
CA SER A 92 1.62 5.74 -11.69
C SER A 92 2.96 6.36 -11.28
N ALA A 93 2.93 7.31 -10.35
CA ALA A 93 4.13 8.02 -9.87
C ALA A 93 5.14 7.15 -9.13
N LYS A 94 4.76 5.93 -8.70
CA LYS A 94 5.66 4.98 -8.01
C LYS A 94 6.10 3.88 -8.98
N PRO A 95 7.38 3.86 -9.44
CA PRO A 95 7.80 3.06 -10.59
C PRO A 95 7.85 1.55 -10.35
N ALA A 96 8.05 1.08 -9.10
CA ALA A 96 8.37 -0.31 -8.82
C ALA A 96 7.34 -1.33 -9.37
N ALA A 97 6.04 -0.99 -9.36
CA ALA A 97 5.02 -1.88 -9.91
C ALA A 97 5.11 -1.94 -11.44
N LEU A 98 5.30 -0.81 -12.12
CA LEU A 98 5.45 -0.77 -13.58
C LEU A 98 6.75 -1.43 -14.04
N GLU A 99 7.83 -1.31 -13.28
CA GLU A 99 9.09 -1.98 -13.53
C GLU A 99 8.91 -3.50 -13.46
N LEU A 100 8.30 -4.00 -12.38
CA LEU A 100 8.02 -5.44 -12.24
C LEU A 100 7.08 -5.95 -13.34
N ILE A 101 5.99 -5.23 -13.65
CA ILE A 101 5.06 -5.59 -14.73
C ILE A 101 5.78 -5.68 -16.08
N ARG A 102 6.71 -4.76 -16.37
CA ARG A 102 7.53 -4.79 -17.58
C ARG A 102 8.45 -6.02 -17.60
N GLU A 103 9.10 -6.32 -16.48
CA GLU A 103 9.97 -7.50 -16.34
C GLU A 103 9.20 -8.81 -16.51
N LEU A 104 7.92 -8.83 -16.13
CA LEU A 104 7.02 -9.98 -16.32
C LEU A 104 6.42 -10.08 -17.74
N GLY A 105 6.73 -9.15 -18.65
CA GLY A 105 6.19 -9.13 -20.01
C GLY A 105 4.73 -8.71 -20.11
N LEU A 106 4.19 -8.00 -19.12
CA LEU A 106 2.78 -7.60 -19.06
C LEU A 106 2.55 -6.11 -19.44
N SER A 107 3.50 -5.47 -20.13
CA SER A 107 3.41 -4.02 -20.44
C SER A 107 2.17 -3.66 -21.28
N ASP A 108 1.77 -4.51 -22.21
CA ASP A 108 0.59 -4.38 -23.06
C ASP A 108 -0.75 -4.57 -22.31
N GLN A 109 -0.69 -5.16 -21.11
CA GLN A 109 -1.83 -5.34 -20.24
C GLN A 109 -2.07 -4.15 -19.29
N VAL A 110 -1.12 -3.19 -19.25
CA VAL A 110 -1.25 -2.01 -18.39
C VAL A 110 -2.26 -1.03 -18.97
N ILE A 111 -3.18 -0.59 -18.12
CA ILE A 111 -4.20 0.41 -18.46
C ILE A 111 -4.23 1.50 -17.41
N GLY A 112 -4.62 2.69 -17.83
CA GLY A 112 -4.83 3.84 -16.97
C GLY A 112 -6.27 4.01 -16.51
N SER A 113 -6.47 4.78 -15.44
CA SER A 113 -7.80 5.25 -15.04
C SER A 113 -8.33 6.28 -16.04
N ASN A 114 -9.67 6.37 -16.16
CA ASN A 114 -10.35 7.36 -17.00
C ASN A 114 -10.32 8.75 -16.34
N ASP A 115 -9.13 9.38 -16.30
CA ASP A 115 -8.91 10.60 -15.51
C ASP A 115 -9.77 11.80 -15.95
N HIS A 116 -10.32 11.80 -17.18
CA HIS A 116 -11.28 12.77 -17.65
C HIS A 116 -12.65 12.65 -16.96
N LEU A 117 -12.96 11.48 -16.37
CA LEU A 117 -14.16 11.23 -15.56
C LEU A 117 -13.87 11.24 -14.06
N ARG A 118 -12.70 11.71 -13.64
CA ARG A 118 -12.23 11.64 -12.25
C ARG A 118 -12.90 12.71 -11.38
N ILE A 119 -14.19 12.56 -11.11
CA ILE A 119 -14.89 13.31 -10.10
C ILE A 119 -15.06 12.40 -8.88
N THR A 120 -14.67 12.88 -7.71
CA THR A 120 -14.95 12.20 -6.43
C THR A 120 -15.91 13.07 -5.63
N TYR A 121 -16.99 12.47 -5.17
CA TYR A 121 -17.98 13.15 -4.36
C TYR A 121 -17.73 12.91 -2.87
N VAL A 122 -18.15 13.86 -2.05
CA VAL A 122 -18.19 13.73 -0.59
C VAL A 122 -19.62 13.97 -0.13
N ARG A 123 -20.13 13.07 0.73
CA ARG A 123 -21.46 13.24 1.34
C ARG A 123 -21.39 14.37 2.36
N LYS A 124 -22.33 15.35 2.27
CA LYS A 124 -22.52 16.42 3.25
C LYS A 124 -23.97 16.83 3.31
N GLY A 125 -24.57 16.76 4.49
CA GLY A 125 -26.00 17.08 4.70
C GLY A 125 -26.93 16.22 3.84
N GLY A 126 -26.63 14.94 3.69
CA GLY A 126 -27.39 13.99 2.87
C GLY A 126 -27.22 14.12 1.36
N ARG A 127 -26.36 15.04 0.86
CA ARG A 127 -26.13 15.28 -0.57
C ARG A 127 -24.70 14.90 -0.96
N LEU A 128 -24.51 14.46 -2.21
CA LEU A 128 -23.20 14.26 -2.80
C LEU A 128 -22.69 15.58 -3.40
N ILE A 129 -21.60 16.10 -2.87
CA ILE A 129 -20.95 17.33 -3.31
C ILE A 129 -19.61 16.95 -3.93
N PRO A 130 -19.29 17.37 -5.18
CA PRO A 130 -18.01 17.06 -5.78
C PRO A 130 -16.87 17.74 -5.02
N LEU A 131 -15.76 17.03 -4.85
CA LEU A 131 -14.51 17.64 -4.43
C LEU A 131 -14.13 18.75 -5.42
N PRO A 132 -13.77 19.94 -4.94
CA PRO A 132 -13.42 21.05 -5.82
C PRO A 132 -12.24 20.68 -6.71
N ASP A 133 -12.35 21.03 -8.00
CA ASP A 133 -11.24 20.83 -8.94
C ASP A 133 -10.00 21.62 -8.47
N GLY A 134 -8.83 21.03 -8.73
CA GLY A 134 -7.57 21.61 -8.33
C GLY A 134 -7.21 21.38 -6.86
N LEU A 135 -7.87 20.48 -6.14
CA LEU A 135 -7.32 19.96 -4.88
C LEU A 135 -6.17 18.98 -5.18
N MET A 136 -5.01 19.24 -4.60
CA MET A 136 -3.96 18.25 -4.48
C MET A 136 -4.08 17.60 -3.11
N MET A 137 -4.76 16.46 -3.05
CA MET A 137 -5.29 15.87 -1.82
C MET A 137 -6.22 16.84 -1.07
N MET A 138 -5.74 17.58 -0.08
CA MET A 138 -6.46 18.53 0.76
C MET A 138 -6.08 19.99 0.48
N VAL A 139 -5.04 20.22 -0.36
CA VAL A 139 -4.46 21.55 -0.60
C VAL A 139 -5.05 22.18 -1.85
N PRO A 140 -5.68 23.36 -1.75
CA PRO A 140 -6.24 24.04 -2.91
C PRO A 140 -5.13 24.59 -3.82
N THR A 141 -5.24 24.30 -5.12
CA THR A 141 -4.33 24.84 -6.15
C THR A 141 -5.05 25.74 -7.15
N ARG A 142 -6.38 25.88 -7.01
CA ARG A 142 -7.24 26.78 -7.80
C ARG A 142 -8.22 27.48 -6.88
N ILE A 143 -8.32 28.79 -7.04
CA ILE A 143 -9.14 29.63 -6.16
C ILE A 143 -10.65 29.49 -6.48
N LEU A 144 -11.02 29.60 -7.76
CA LEU A 144 -12.43 29.64 -8.14
C LEU A 144 -13.22 28.37 -7.73
N PRO A 145 -12.73 27.13 -7.99
CA PRO A 145 -13.44 25.94 -7.52
C PRO A 145 -13.54 25.86 -5.98
N LEU A 146 -12.53 26.38 -5.26
CA LEU A 146 -12.59 26.46 -3.80
C LEU A 146 -13.68 27.43 -3.32
N LEU A 147 -13.83 28.58 -3.95
CA LEU A 147 -14.82 29.58 -3.57
C LEU A 147 -16.26 29.11 -3.86
N THR A 148 -16.47 28.40 -4.99
CA THR A 148 -17.80 27.99 -5.45
C THR A 148 -18.30 26.68 -4.82
N THR A 149 -17.40 25.85 -4.23
CA THR A 149 -17.84 24.57 -3.63
C THR A 149 -18.77 24.77 -2.44
N GLY A 150 -19.83 23.96 -2.34
CA GLY A 150 -20.67 23.83 -1.15
C GLY A 150 -20.07 22.95 -0.04
N LEU A 151 -18.91 22.31 -0.30
CA LEU A 151 -18.32 21.36 0.64
C LEU A 151 -17.76 22.04 1.89
N LEU A 152 -17.24 23.25 1.76
CA LEU A 152 -16.61 24.00 2.85
C LEU A 152 -17.37 25.31 3.11
N SER A 153 -17.46 25.69 4.38
CA SER A 153 -18.02 26.97 4.84
C SER A 153 -17.15 28.15 4.42
N TRP A 154 -17.72 29.34 4.40
CA TRP A 154 -16.95 30.56 4.09
C TRP A 154 -15.84 30.82 5.10
N SER A 155 -16.03 30.50 6.38
CA SER A 155 -14.97 30.63 7.41
C SER A 155 -13.75 29.77 7.10
N THR A 156 -13.95 28.53 6.68
CA THR A 156 -12.89 27.62 6.26
C THR A 156 -12.19 28.11 4.99
N LYS A 157 -12.95 28.57 3.99
CA LYS A 157 -12.38 29.13 2.75
C LYS A 157 -11.49 30.35 3.01
N VAL A 158 -11.93 31.27 3.90
CA VAL A 158 -11.14 32.42 4.33
C VAL A 158 -9.88 31.96 5.07
N ARG A 159 -9.98 30.99 5.99
CA ARG A 159 -8.83 30.42 6.71
C ARG A 159 -7.81 29.80 5.75
N MET A 160 -8.26 29.04 4.76
CA MET A 160 -7.42 28.48 3.70
C MET A 160 -6.73 29.57 2.86
N GLY A 161 -7.41 30.69 2.60
CA GLY A 161 -6.82 31.86 1.95
C GLY A 161 -5.77 32.58 2.82
N LEU A 162 -6.05 32.74 4.10
CA LEU A 162 -5.14 33.38 5.05
C LEU A 162 -3.89 32.54 5.34
N GLU A 163 -3.95 31.22 5.16
CA GLU A 163 -2.81 30.31 5.27
C GLU A 163 -1.69 30.69 4.29
N LEU A 164 -2.01 31.25 3.12
CA LEU A 164 -1.03 31.79 2.18
C LEU A 164 -0.20 32.94 2.77
N LEU A 165 -0.77 33.74 3.67
CA LEU A 165 -0.15 34.94 4.24
C LEU A 165 0.54 34.66 5.56
N ARG A 166 0.13 33.63 6.29
CA ARG A 166 0.69 33.24 7.60
C ARG A 166 1.54 32.01 7.46
N ALA A 167 2.71 32.01 8.09
CA ALA A 167 3.48 30.80 8.35
C ALA A 167 2.87 30.10 9.56
N PRO A 168 2.30 28.89 9.46
CA PRO A 168 1.85 28.15 10.61
C PRO A 168 3.05 27.77 11.48
N LYS A 169 2.82 27.65 12.80
CA LYS A 169 3.82 27.13 13.71
C LYS A 169 3.88 25.63 13.55
N LEU A 170 4.98 25.11 13.04
CA LEU A 170 5.22 23.67 13.00
C LEU A 170 5.57 23.19 14.41
N ARG A 171 4.88 22.15 14.85
CA ARG A 171 5.18 21.49 16.13
C ARG A 171 6.47 20.69 16.02
N PRO A 172 7.33 20.68 17.05
CA PRO A 172 8.49 19.81 17.07
C PRO A 172 8.03 18.35 17.24
N GLY A 173 8.62 17.44 16.46
CA GLY A 173 8.32 16.03 16.53
C GLY A 173 7.33 15.54 15.46
N ASP A 174 6.72 14.40 15.72
CA ASP A 174 5.66 13.80 14.90
C ASP A 174 4.30 14.16 15.51
N GLU A 175 3.33 14.45 14.65
CA GLU A 175 1.97 14.82 15.02
C GLU A 175 0.96 14.09 14.16
N SER A 176 -0.32 14.14 14.53
CA SER A 176 -1.38 13.54 13.74
C SER A 176 -1.69 14.36 12.49
N VAL A 177 -2.22 13.68 11.47
CA VAL A 177 -2.70 14.39 10.25
C VAL A 177 -3.82 15.37 10.60
N ALA A 178 -4.68 15.02 11.57
CA ALA A 178 -5.77 15.91 12.00
C ALA A 178 -5.21 17.22 12.59
N GLU A 179 -4.27 17.13 13.53
CA GLU A 179 -3.63 18.31 14.13
C GLU A 179 -2.94 19.17 13.08
N PHE A 180 -2.18 18.56 12.16
CA PHE A 180 -1.50 19.25 11.08
C PHE A 180 -2.49 19.99 10.15
N ILE A 181 -3.53 19.31 9.68
CA ILE A 181 -4.52 19.92 8.77
C ILE A 181 -5.39 20.96 9.48
N GLU A 182 -5.74 20.71 10.75
CA GLU A 182 -6.51 21.69 11.53
C GLU A 182 -5.73 22.98 11.76
N GLU A 183 -4.44 22.92 12.01
CA GLU A 183 -3.58 24.09 12.15
C GLU A 183 -3.54 24.92 10.86
N HIS A 184 -3.43 24.27 9.69
CA HIS A 184 -3.38 24.93 8.40
C HIS A 184 -4.75 25.43 7.92
N TYR A 185 -5.79 24.58 7.97
CA TYR A 185 -7.04 24.81 7.25
C TYR A 185 -8.29 24.76 8.13
N GLY A 186 -8.16 24.39 9.40
CA GLY A 186 -9.25 24.30 10.36
C GLY A 186 -9.97 22.95 10.40
N PRO A 187 -10.85 22.76 11.41
CA PRO A 187 -11.44 21.46 11.70
C PRO A 187 -12.39 20.96 10.58
N GLU A 188 -13.08 21.85 9.88
CA GLU A 188 -13.96 21.44 8.77
C GLU A 188 -13.15 20.82 7.61
N ALA A 189 -11.92 21.25 7.38
CA ALA A 189 -11.03 20.63 6.39
C ALA A 189 -10.59 19.22 6.85
N VAL A 190 -10.44 19.00 8.15
CA VAL A 190 -10.24 17.64 8.69
C VAL A 190 -11.46 16.78 8.41
N ASP A 191 -12.65 17.24 8.74
CA ASP A 191 -13.90 16.49 8.65
C ASP A 191 -14.29 16.09 7.22
N TYR A 192 -14.14 17.01 6.27
CA TYR A 192 -14.66 16.82 4.90
C TYR A 192 -13.58 16.62 3.83
N LEU A 193 -12.31 16.80 4.15
CA LEU A 193 -11.21 16.52 3.23
C LEU A 193 -10.29 15.42 3.78
N ALA A 194 -9.66 15.63 4.95
CA ALA A 194 -8.66 14.69 5.45
C ALA A 194 -9.26 13.35 5.87
N GLU A 195 -10.34 13.38 6.66
CA GLU A 195 -10.95 12.16 7.19
C GLU A 195 -11.48 11.24 6.08
N PRO A 196 -12.34 11.70 5.15
CA PRO A 196 -12.88 10.80 4.14
C PRO A 196 -11.82 10.28 3.16
N LEU A 197 -10.79 11.09 2.85
CA LEU A 197 -9.69 10.67 1.99
C LEU A 197 -8.83 9.60 2.66
N LEU A 198 -8.45 9.80 3.92
CA LEU A 198 -7.57 8.88 4.64
C LEU A 198 -8.28 7.61 5.10
N SER A 199 -9.54 7.71 5.53
CA SER A 199 -10.37 6.53 5.80
C SER A 199 -10.49 5.63 4.58
N GLY A 200 -10.68 6.21 3.38
CA GLY A 200 -10.75 5.46 2.12
C GLY A 200 -9.43 4.80 1.72
N ILE A 201 -8.27 5.33 2.13
CA ILE A 201 -6.95 4.83 1.75
C ILE A 201 -6.37 3.90 2.81
N TYR A 202 -6.39 4.32 4.07
CA TYR A 202 -5.75 3.63 5.19
C TYR A 202 -6.74 2.84 6.06
N GLY A 203 -8.04 3.10 5.92
CA GLY A 203 -9.04 2.59 6.86
C GLY A 203 -8.80 3.10 8.29
N GLY A 204 -8.11 4.23 8.43
CA GLY A 204 -7.65 4.80 9.70
C GLY A 204 -8.18 6.21 9.95
N SER A 205 -8.03 6.68 11.19
CA SER A 205 -8.43 8.02 11.59
C SER A 205 -7.29 9.03 11.40
N PRO A 206 -7.54 10.22 10.81
CA PRO A 206 -6.53 11.28 10.75
C PRO A 206 -6.02 11.73 12.12
N SER A 207 -6.79 11.56 13.19
CA SER A 207 -6.37 11.88 14.56
C SER A 207 -5.32 10.92 15.14
N GLU A 208 -5.14 9.76 14.54
CA GLU A 208 -4.17 8.75 14.98
C GLU A 208 -2.99 8.62 14.02
N LEU A 209 -3.20 8.90 12.74
CA LEU A 209 -2.20 8.73 11.71
C LEU A 209 -1.11 9.81 11.78
N SER A 210 0.16 9.39 11.76
CA SER A 210 1.35 10.24 11.70
C SER A 210 1.40 11.03 10.41
N VAL A 211 1.44 12.35 10.47
CA VAL A 211 1.58 13.18 9.28
C VAL A 211 2.91 12.94 8.58
N THR A 212 3.98 12.73 9.34
CA THR A 212 5.32 12.47 8.80
C THR A 212 5.39 11.15 8.03
N SER A 213 4.63 10.12 8.46
CA SER A 213 4.61 8.82 7.78
C SER A 213 3.64 8.77 6.61
N VAL A 214 2.50 9.46 6.71
CA VAL A 214 1.40 9.40 5.73
C VAL A 214 1.54 10.48 4.66
N LEU A 215 1.95 11.69 5.05
CA LEU A 215 2.05 12.88 4.21
C LEU A 215 3.44 13.56 4.31
N PRO A 216 4.57 12.82 4.23
CA PRO A 216 5.91 13.40 4.48
C PRO A 216 6.20 14.61 3.59
N ARG A 217 5.73 14.58 2.34
CA ARG A 217 5.91 15.68 1.41
C ARG A 217 5.20 16.97 1.84
N PHE A 218 4.05 16.87 2.50
CA PHE A 218 3.34 18.05 2.99
C PHE A 218 4.10 18.68 4.16
N VAL A 219 4.65 17.86 5.04
CA VAL A 219 5.51 18.32 6.12
C VAL A 219 6.75 19.03 5.57
N ASP A 220 7.43 18.44 4.57
CA ASP A 220 8.60 19.05 3.92
C ASP A 220 8.25 20.39 3.26
N LEU A 221 7.11 20.47 2.58
CA LEU A 221 6.64 21.70 1.96
C LEU A 221 6.31 22.79 2.98
N ALA A 222 5.60 22.44 4.04
CA ALA A 222 5.28 23.36 5.12
C ALA A 222 6.57 23.88 5.80
N ARG A 223 7.54 23.01 6.04
CA ARG A 223 8.86 23.39 6.59
C ARG A 223 9.64 24.31 5.65
N GLN A 224 9.69 23.98 4.37
CA GLN A 224 10.48 24.72 3.38
C GLN A 224 9.88 26.09 3.06
N TYR A 225 8.55 26.21 2.95
CA TYR A 225 7.86 27.41 2.48
C TYR A 225 7.12 28.15 3.59
N GLY A 226 7.04 27.62 4.80
CA GLY A 226 6.28 28.17 5.91
C GLY A 226 4.75 28.08 5.73
N SER A 227 4.27 27.81 4.53
CA SER A 227 2.87 27.60 4.16
C SER A 227 2.74 26.36 3.28
N LEU A 228 1.80 25.49 3.60
CA LEU A 228 1.52 24.29 2.83
C LEU A 228 1.01 24.64 1.43
N THR A 229 0.12 25.62 1.33
CA THR A 229 -0.44 26.08 0.05
C THR A 229 0.62 26.72 -0.83
N ARG A 230 1.50 27.60 -0.30
CA ARG A 230 2.63 28.15 -1.05
C ARG A 230 3.57 27.08 -1.55
N GLY A 231 3.89 26.11 -0.69
CA GLY A 231 4.76 24.99 -1.04
C GLY A 231 4.22 24.16 -2.21
N VAL A 232 2.93 23.82 -2.17
CA VAL A 232 2.25 23.08 -3.24
C VAL A 232 2.21 23.88 -4.54
N LEU A 233 1.88 25.18 -4.48
CA LEU A 233 1.84 26.05 -5.66
C LEU A 233 3.23 26.19 -6.29
N ALA A 234 4.28 26.37 -5.48
CA ALA A 234 5.66 26.44 -5.96
C ALA A 234 6.12 25.16 -6.66
N GLN A 235 5.78 23.98 -6.09
CA GLN A 235 6.08 22.72 -6.75
C GLN A 235 5.33 22.53 -8.07
N ARG A 236 4.04 22.94 -8.11
CA ARG A 236 3.25 22.90 -9.35
C ARG A 236 3.83 23.80 -10.44
N ALA A 237 4.30 24.99 -10.08
CA ALA A 237 4.96 25.89 -11.01
C ALA A 237 6.25 25.25 -11.58
N LYS A 238 7.08 24.63 -10.72
CA LYS A 238 8.28 23.89 -11.15
C LYS A 238 7.98 22.68 -12.03
N ALA A 239 6.89 21.93 -11.76
CA ALA A 239 6.48 20.81 -12.58
C ALA A 239 6.05 21.27 -13.99
N ARG A 240 5.23 22.33 -14.08
CA ARG A 240 4.82 22.92 -15.37
C ARG A 240 5.97 23.41 -16.24
N SER A 241 7.05 23.91 -15.62
CA SER A 241 8.25 24.35 -16.37
C SER A 241 9.06 23.19 -16.93
N LYS A 242 8.96 21.99 -16.34
CA LYS A 242 9.63 20.76 -16.82
C LYS A 242 8.81 19.98 -17.85
N ASP A 243 7.46 20.04 -17.78
CA ASP A 243 6.54 19.32 -18.69
C ASP A 243 6.38 19.98 -20.07
N ARG A 244 7.35 20.75 -20.55
CA ARG A 244 7.35 21.32 -21.93
C ARG A 244 7.56 20.28 -23.03
N THR A 245 7.64 18.99 -22.70
CA THR A 245 7.86 17.88 -23.64
C THR A 245 6.58 17.32 -24.28
N GLY A 246 5.39 17.89 -24.02
CA GLY A 246 4.21 17.79 -24.87
C GLY A 246 3.51 16.42 -24.98
N GLY A 247 3.77 15.47 -24.07
CA GLY A 247 3.01 14.21 -24.04
C GLY A 247 1.66 14.35 -23.31
N PRO A 248 0.69 13.46 -23.57
CA PRO A 248 -0.55 13.41 -22.78
C PRO A 248 -0.21 13.13 -21.31
N PRO A 249 -0.93 13.75 -20.34
CA PRO A 249 -0.67 13.54 -18.93
C PRO A 249 -0.81 12.05 -18.59
N GLU A 250 0.16 11.52 -17.82
CA GLU A 250 0.07 10.14 -17.35
C GLU A 250 -1.17 9.97 -16.45
N PRO A 251 -1.96 8.87 -16.63
CA PRO A 251 -3.09 8.59 -15.75
C PRO A 251 -2.60 8.41 -14.33
N LEU A 252 -3.39 8.87 -13.38
CA LEU A 252 -3.03 8.86 -11.96
C LEU A 252 -2.92 7.46 -11.40
N PHE A 253 -3.86 6.59 -11.80
CA PHE A 253 -3.87 5.19 -11.42
C PHE A 253 -3.62 4.30 -12.63
N ARG A 254 -2.90 3.22 -12.38
CA ARG A 254 -2.71 2.13 -13.33
C ARG A 254 -3.13 0.80 -12.73
N THR A 255 -3.53 -0.10 -13.61
CA THR A 255 -3.90 -1.48 -13.27
C THR A 255 -3.64 -2.38 -14.48
N LEU A 256 -4.03 -3.65 -14.41
CA LEU A 256 -3.95 -4.60 -15.52
C LEU A 256 -5.36 -4.89 -16.06
N LYS A 257 -5.48 -5.13 -17.37
CA LYS A 257 -6.76 -5.41 -18.06
C LYS A 257 -7.54 -6.54 -17.40
N GLY A 258 -6.88 -7.65 -17.12
CA GLY A 258 -7.50 -8.81 -16.49
C GLY A 258 -7.56 -8.76 -14.96
N GLY A 259 -7.19 -7.61 -14.37
CA GLY A 259 -7.10 -7.43 -12.93
C GLY A 259 -5.68 -7.59 -12.41
N LEU A 260 -5.45 -7.15 -11.16
CA LEU A 260 -4.13 -7.23 -10.51
C LEU A 260 -3.69 -8.67 -10.23
N GLY A 261 -4.63 -9.63 -10.20
CA GLY A 261 -4.33 -11.05 -10.13
C GLY A 261 -3.39 -11.53 -11.25
N GLN A 262 -3.46 -10.92 -12.46
CA GLN A 262 -2.53 -11.25 -13.55
C GLN A 262 -1.06 -11.07 -13.16
N MET A 263 -0.74 -10.07 -12.35
CA MET A 263 0.62 -9.87 -11.86
C MET A 263 1.04 -11.00 -10.92
N ILE A 264 0.15 -11.45 -10.04
CA ILE A 264 0.40 -12.56 -9.12
C ILE A 264 0.65 -13.85 -9.89
N ASP A 265 -0.21 -14.15 -10.88
CA ASP A 265 -0.09 -15.35 -11.72
C ASP A 265 1.21 -15.34 -12.54
N ALA A 266 1.59 -14.17 -13.07
CA ALA A 266 2.83 -14.02 -13.83
C ALA A 266 4.07 -14.21 -12.94
N ILE A 267 4.08 -13.68 -11.71
CA ILE A 267 5.16 -13.92 -10.75
C ILE A 267 5.23 -15.42 -10.43
N ALA A 268 4.10 -16.04 -10.03
CA ALA A 268 4.03 -17.46 -9.69
C ALA A 268 4.53 -18.35 -10.85
N SER A 269 4.17 -18.01 -12.08
CA SER A 269 4.65 -18.71 -13.28
C SER A 269 6.16 -18.53 -13.49
N SER A 270 6.69 -17.33 -13.28
CA SER A 270 8.11 -17.01 -13.49
C SER A 270 9.04 -17.69 -12.46
N ILE A 271 8.54 -17.96 -11.26
CA ILE A 271 9.30 -18.62 -10.18
C ILE A 271 9.11 -20.14 -10.14
N ARG A 272 8.22 -20.68 -10.98
CA ARG A 272 7.92 -22.14 -11.02
C ARG A 272 9.19 -22.93 -11.33
N GLY A 273 9.43 -24.00 -10.55
CA GLY A 273 10.62 -24.84 -10.67
C GLY A 273 11.92 -24.23 -10.10
N LYS A 274 11.88 -22.96 -9.64
CA LYS A 274 13.01 -22.29 -9.00
C LYS A 274 12.78 -22.00 -7.53
N VAL A 275 11.51 -21.82 -7.15
CA VAL A 275 11.07 -21.51 -5.80
C VAL A 275 10.09 -22.58 -5.35
N GLU A 276 10.35 -23.14 -4.19
CA GLU A 276 9.42 -24.05 -3.52
C GLU A 276 8.33 -23.25 -2.81
N VAL A 277 7.07 -23.61 -3.00
CA VAL A 277 5.94 -23.02 -2.26
C VAL A 277 5.36 -24.11 -1.34
N ARG A 278 5.38 -23.83 -0.04
CA ARG A 278 4.76 -24.68 0.98
C ARG A 278 3.56 -23.98 1.58
N HIS A 279 2.41 -24.60 1.47
CA HIS A 279 1.21 -24.13 2.12
C HIS A 279 1.14 -24.66 3.57
N GLY A 280 1.06 -23.74 4.52
CA GLY A 280 1.03 -24.03 5.96
C GLY A 280 1.40 -22.79 6.77
N ARG A 281 1.13 -22.82 8.07
CA ARG A 281 1.38 -21.68 8.95
C ARG A 281 2.74 -21.83 9.64
N ALA A 282 3.65 -20.89 9.39
CA ALA A 282 4.83 -20.72 10.23
C ALA A 282 4.40 -20.38 11.66
N GLN A 283 4.93 -21.08 12.64
CA GLN A 283 4.51 -21.02 14.06
C GLN A 283 5.56 -20.35 14.95
N ALA A 284 6.84 -20.54 14.65
CA ALA A 284 7.95 -19.97 15.41
C ALA A 284 9.19 -19.83 14.52
N VAL A 285 10.03 -18.88 14.87
CA VAL A 285 11.38 -18.72 14.34
C VAL A 285 12.33 -18.63 15.52
N GLU A 286 13.42 -19.38 15.48
CA GLU A 286 14.46 -19.40 16.50
C GLU A 286 15.83 -19.30 15.84
N PRO A 287 16.85 -18.76 16.54
CA PRO A 287 18.24 -18.93 16.10
C PRO A 287 18.60 -20.41 16.03
N SER A 288 19.33 -20.83 15.00
CA SER A 288 19.84 -22.20 14.98
C SER A 288 20.91 -22.35 16.06
N GLY A 289 21.06 -23.57 16.63
CA GLY A 289 21.99 -23.83 17.74
C GLY A 289 23.46 -23.48 17.44
N ARG A 290 23.81 -23.28 16.17
CA ARG A 290 25.14 -22.78 15.74
C ARG A 290 25.29 -21.26 15.99
N ALA A 291 24.20 -20.49 16.01
CA ALA A 291 24.21 -19.07 16.39
C ALA A 291 24.28 -18.86 17.93
N GLN A 292 23.84 -19.84 18.73
CA GLN A 292 23.87 -19.77 20.20
C GLN A 292 25.27 -19.86 20.81
N GLY A 293 26.29 -20.30 20.04
CA GLY A 293 27.69 -20.35 20.46
C GLY A 293 28.33 -18.97 20.65
N LEU A 294 27.68 -17.89 20.21
CA LEU A 294 28.23 -16.53 20.21
C LEU A 294 27.97 -15.75 21.50
N GLU A 295 27.06 -16.19 22.39
CA GLU A 295 26.73 -15.44 23.61
C GLU A 295 27.52 -15.84 24.87
N ARG A 296 28.33 -16.88 24.84
CA ARG A 296 28.91 -17.43 26.08
C ARG A 296 30.35 -17.07 26.41
N ASN A 297 31.22 -16.63 25.51
CA ASN A 297 32.60 -16.24 25.92
C ASN A 297 33.30 -15.38 24.86
N GLY A 298 33.41 -14.06 25.06
CA GLY A 298 34.43 -13.22 24.41
C GLY A 298 33.97 -12.46 23.15
N PRO A 299 34.81 -11.53 22.63
CA PRO A 299 34.47 -10.69 21.47
C PRO A 299 34.16 -11.56 20.26
N ALA A 300 33.10 -11.19 19.55
CA ALA A 300 32.49 -11.90 18.42
C ALA A 300 33.53 -12.47 17.44
N GLN A 301 33.81 -13.74 17.54
CA GLN A 301 34.45 -14.51 16.47
C GLN A 301 33.33 -14.82 15.46
N GLY A 302 33.56 -14.45 14.20
CA GLY A 302 32.58 -14.47 13.14
C GLY A 302 31.87 -15.82 12.98
N VAL A 303 30.59 -15.77 12.63
CA VAL A 303 29.82 -16.95 12.20
C VAL A 303 30.62 -17.66 11.12
N GLU A 304 30.90 -18.94 11.30
CA GLU A 304 31.58 -19.71 10.26
C GLU A 304 30.80 -19.66 8.95
N PRO A 305 31.46 -19.49 7.81
CA PRO A 305 30.83 -19.50 6.50
C PRO A 305 30.09 -20.83 6.29
N GLY A 306 28.73 -20.77 6.13
CA GLY A 306 27.88 -21.94 5.89
C GLY A 306 27.09 -22.46 7.10
N GLY A 307 27.09 -21.77 8.26
CA GLY A 307 26.21 -22.08 9.38
C GLY A 307 24.81 -21.52 9.16
N GLN A 308 23.78 -22.36 9.29
CA GLN A 308 22.37 -21.95 9.19
C GLN A 308 22.01 -21.03 10.37
N ALA A 309 21.44 -19.84 10.05
CA ALA A 309 21.18 -18.80 11.06
C ALA A 309 19.83 -18.95 11.77
N PHE A 310 18.84 -19.54 11.10
CA PHE A 310 17.46 -19.65 11.58
C PHE A 310 16.91 -21.05 11.44
N ARG A 311 16.05 -21.43 12.37
CA ARG A 311 15.14 -22.57 12.24
C ARG A 311 13.69 -22.08 12.34
N ILE A 312 12.85 -22.54 11.43
CA ILE A 312 11.45 -22.14 11.30
C ILE A 312 10.58 -23.36 11.55
N ARG A 313 9.61 -23.27 12.45
CA ARG A 313 8.64 -24.33 12.71
C ARG A 313 7.39 -24.11 11.84
N MET A 314 7.00 -25.14 11.10
CA MET A 314 5.79 -25.17 10.30
C MET A 314 5.15 -26.55 10.43
N ASP A 315 3.87 -26.58 10.83
CA ASP A 315 3.05 -27.80 10.97
C ASP A 315 3.69 -28.93 11.81
N GLY A 316 4.48 -28.51 12.81
CA GLY A 316 5.19 -29.42 13.72
C GLY A 316 6.66 -29.70 13.35
N ASP A 317 7.05 -29.52 12.10
CA ASP A 317 8.41 -29.76 11.61
C ASP A 317 9.27 -28.51 11.64
N TRP A 318 10.59 -28.71 11.83
CA TRP A 318 11.59 -27.65 11.76
C TRP A 318 12.32 -27.65 10.43
N MET A 319 12.44 -26.49 9.81
CA MET A 319 13.31 -26.26 8.65
C MET A 319 14.35 -25.21 8.98
N GLU A 320 15.51 -25.36 8.39
CA GLU A 320 16.65 -24.45 8.60
C GLU A 320 16.82 -23.50 7.42
N ALA A 321 17.27 -22.28 7.69
CA ALA A 321 17.59 -21.27 6.70
C ALA A 321 18.83 -20.46 7.09
N ASP A 322 19.60 -20.06 6.09
CA ASP A 322 20.72 -19.13 6.26
C ASP A 322 20.24 -17.69 6.28
N GLN A 323 19.17 -17.41 5.55
CA GLN A 323 18.54 -16.08 5.45
C GLN A 323 17.02 -16.19 5.49
N LEU A 324 16.39 -15.19 6.09
CA LEU A 324 14.94 -15.15 6.32
C LEU A 324 14.33 -13.82 5.90
N VAL A 325 13.27 -13.85 5.08
CA VAL A 325 12.39 -12.71 4.83
C VAL A 325 11.06 -12.92 5.56
N VAL A 326 10.72 -12.04 6.49
CA VAL A 326 9.40 -12.01 7.10
C VAL A 326 8.55 -10.99 6.33
N ALA A 327 7.65 -11.50 5.49
CA ALA A 327 6.80 -10.72 4.58
C ALA A 327 5.30 -10.84 4.91
N CYS A 328 4.98 -11.27 6.10
CA CYS A 328 3.63 -11.30 6.67
C CYS A 328 3.31 -9.99 7.41
N GLU A 329 2.09 -9.89 7.95
CA GLU A 329 1.67 -8.76 8.79
C GLU A 329 2.55 -8.64 10.05
N ALA A 330 2.83 -7.40 10.49
CA ALA A 330 3.74 -7.14 11.60
C ALA A 330 3.33 -7.85 12.90
N HIS A 331 2.04 -7.95 13.22
CA HIS A 331 1.55 -8.70 14.37
C HIS A 331 1.81 -10.21 14.29
N SER A 332 1.87 -10.77 13.08
CA SER A 332 2.29 -12.16 12.84
C SER A 332 3.81 -12.28 12.96
N GLY A 333 4.55 -11.33 12.38
CA GLY A 333 6.00 -11.23 12.55
C GLY A 333 6.43 -11.10 14.00
N SER A 334 5.70 -10.33 14.81
CA SER A 334 5.90 -10.21 16.26
C SER A 334 5.91 -11.57 16.95
N ARG A 335 4.87 -12.38 16.72
CA ARG A 335 4.77 -13.74 17.31
C ARG A 335 5.89 -14.65 16.83
N LEU A 336 6.22 -14.61 15.54
CA LEU A 336 7.25 -15.46 14.95
C LEU A 336 8.64 -15.16 15.48
N LEU A 337 8.98 -13.89 15.62
CA LEU A 337 10.33 -13.44 15.96
C LEU A 337 10.58 -13.29 17.46
N ALA A 338 9.63 -13.65 18.32
CA ALA A 338 9.78 -13.56 19.79
C ALA A 338 10.96 -14.38 20.33
N GLY A 339 11.29 -15.50 19.68
CA GLY A 339 12.43 -16.34 20.00
C GLY A 339 13.77 -15.86 19.42
N VAL A 340 13.74 -14.92 18.46
CA VAL A 340 14.95 -14.35 17.82
C VAL A 340 15.39 -13.07 18.55
N ASP A 341 14.46 -12.13 18.72
CA ASP A 341 14.71 -10.85 19.39
C ASP A 341 13.41 -10.34 20.01
N ARG A 342 13.36 -10.36 21.35
CA ARG A 342 12.17 -9.96 22.10
C ARG A 342 11.77 -8.50 21.83
N ARG A 343 12.76 -7.59 21.80
CA ARG A 343 12.48 -6.17 21.57
C ARG A 343 11.96 -5.89 20.17
N LEU A 344 12.53 -6.53 19.15
CA LEU A 344 12.00 -6.48 17.79
C LEU A 344 10.56 -6.99 17.73
N ALA A 345 10.28 -8.11 18.37
CA ALA A 345 8.94 -8.68 18.42
C ALA A 345 7.93 -7.73 19.09
N GLU A 346 8.30 -7.10 20.22
CA GLU A 346 7.48 -6.08 20.89
C GLU A 346 7.18 -4.91 19.96
N LEU A 347 8.20 -4.35 19.28
CA LEU A 347 8.05 -3.24 18.33
C LEU A 347 7.11 -3.59 17.18
N LEU A 348 7.24 -4.78 16.60
CA LEU A 348 6.34 -5.26 15.56
C LEU A 348 4.90 -5.40 16.05
N GLY A 349 4.72 -5.86 17.29
CA GLY A 349 3.42 -5.99 17.94
C GLY A 349 2.72 -4.65 18.21
N THR A 350 3.48 -3.55 18.28
CA THR A 350 2.91 -2.20 18.47
C THR A 350 2.41 -1.54 17.20
N VAL A 351 2.61 -2.15 16.01
CA VAL A 351 2.05 -1.62 14.75
C VAL A 351 0.56 -1.97 14.68
N PRO A 352 -0.35 -1.02 14.79
CA PRO A 352 -1.76 -1.30 14.74
C PRO A 352 -2.20 -1.67 13.31
N TYR A 353 -3.30 -2.41 13.22
CA TYR A 353 -3.92 -2.78 11.96
C TYR A 353 -5.41 -2.53 12.02
N SER A 354 -5.98 -1.99 10.95
CA SER A 354 -7.41 -1.97 10.74
C SER A 354 -7.88 -3.14 9.89
N SER A 355 -9.14 -3.48 10.08
CA SER A 355 -9.84 -4.48 9.29
C SER A 355 -10.78 -3.79 8.32
N SER A 356 -10.92 -4.33 7.12
CA SER A 356 -11.79 -3.74 6.10
C SER A 356 -12.61 -4.81 5.39
N MET A 357 -13.70 -4.36 4.78
CA MET A 357 -14.56 -5.19 3.96
C MET A 357 -14.80 -4.49 2.62
N THR A 358 -14.78 -5.28 1.55
CA THR A 358 -15.18 -4.83 0.22
C THR A 358 -16.45 -5.59 -0.18
N VAL A 359 -17.49 -4.86 -0.55
CA VAL A 359 -18.74 -5.42 -1.07
C VAL A 359 -18.87 -4.98 -2.53
N ALA A 360 -18.93 -5.94 -3.44
CA ALA A 360 -19.18 -5.68 -4.85
C ALA A 360 -20.64 -5.99 -5.17
N LEU A 361 -21.32 -5.03 -5.81
CA LEU A 361 -22.73 -5.08 -6.18
C LEU A 361 -22.85 -4.81 -7.68
N GLY A 362 -23.31 -5.79 -8.45
CA GLY A 362 -23.55 -5.66 -9.89
C GLY A 362 -25.04 -5.44 -10.17
N PHE A 363 -25.35 -4.45 -11.00
CA PHE A 363 -26.71 -4.04 -11.35
C PHE A 363 -26.90 -3.95 -12.87
N ASN A 364 -28.14 -3.94 -13.35
CA ASN A 364 -28.43 -3.52 -14.73
C ASN A 364 -28.30 -2.00 -14.84
N ALA A 365 -27.65 -1.51 -15.89
CA ALA A 365 -27.55 -0.08 -16.14
C ALA A 365 -28.92 0.59 -16.38
N ALA A 366 -29.87 -0.16 -16.95
CA ALA A 366 -31.23 0.32 -17.22
C ALA A 366 -32.03 0.64 -15.92
N ASP A 367 -31.62 0.06 -14.79
CA ASP A 367 -32.29 0.30 -13.50
C ASP A 367 -31.85 1.63 -12.84
N PHE A 368 -30.89 2.34 -13.45
CA PHE A 368 -30.40 3.63 -12.96
C PHE A 368 -31.11 4.77 -13.68
N PRO A 369 -31.68 5.76 -12.98
CA PRO A 369 -32.32 6.93 -13.59
C PRO A 369 -31.32 7.78 -14.38
N ARG A 370 -30.05 7.71 -14.02
CA ARG A 370 -28.90 8.32 -14.72
C ARG A 370 -27.67 7.42 -14.53
N PRO A 371 -26.79 7.31 -15.54
CA PRO A 371 -25.53 6.61 -15.36
C PRO A 371 -24.75 7.18 -14.17
N PRO A 372 -24.07 6.33 -13.39
CA PRO A 372 -23.18 6.81 -12.34
C PRO A 372 -22.12 7.76 -12.90
N ASP A 373 -21.96 8.91 -12.26
CA ASP A 373 -20.99 9.94 -12.63
C ASP A 373 -19.78 9.91 -11.68
N GLY A 374 -18.62 10.20 -12.24
CA GLY A 374 -17.35 10.22 -11.50
C GLY A 374 -16.85 8.84 -11.05
N PHE A 375 -15.78 8.85 -10.28
CA PHE A 375 -15.16 7.61 -9.77
C PHE A 375 -15.90 7.00 -8.58
N GLY A 376 -16.74 7.80 -7.92
CA GLY A 376 -17.47 7.38 -6.75
C GLY A 376 -17.56 8.45 -5.68
N PHE A 377 -17.85 8.03 -4.45
CA PHE A 377 -18.03 8.94 -3.35
C PHE A 377 -17.40 8.45 -2.05
N LEU A 378 -17.14 9.40 -1.17
CA LEU A 378 -16.63 9.21 0.18
C LEU A 378 -17.71 9.66 1.18
N VAL A 379 -17.79 8.93 2.29
CA VAL A 379 -18.72 9.25 3.39
C VAL A 379 -17.92 9.65 4.62
N PRO A 380 -17.86 10.94 4.96
CA PRO A 380 -17.19 11.41 6.17
C PRO A 380 -17.76 10.77 7.42
N LYS A 381 -16.95 10.61 8.46
CA LYS A 381 -17.36 10.01 9.74
C LYS A 381 -18.65 10.63 10.30
N LYS A 382 -18.82 11.95 10.17
CA LYS A 382 -20.00 12.68 10.64
C LYS A 382 -21.30 12.30 9.93
N GLU A 383 -21.20 11.79 8.68
CA GLU A 383 -22.32 11.42 7.82
C GLU A 383 -22.48 9.89 7.70
N ARG A 384 -21.55 9.13 8.28
CA ARG A 384 -21.40 7.69 8.07
C ARG A 384 -22.40 6.89 8.92
N ARG A 385 -23.01 5.91 8.25
CA ARG A 385 -23.68 4.79 8.93
C ARG A 385 -22.78 3.56 8.85
N ARG A 386 -22.62 3.00 7.65
CA ARG A 386 -21.80 1.81 7.36
C ARG A 386 -20.78 2.06 6.26
N LEU A 387 -21.21 2.66 5.14
CA LEU A 387 -20.35 2.89 3.99
C LEU A 387 -19.29 3.96 4.31
N VAL A 388 -18.03 3.60 4.11
CA VAL A 388 -16.89 4.51 4.14
C VAL A 388 -16.71 5.19 2.79
N ALA A 389 -16.92 4.43 1.71
CA ALA A 389 -16.77 4.89 0.34
C ALA A 389 -17.46 3.93 -0.64
N CYS A 390 -17.68 4.42 -1.86
CA CYS A 390 -18.07 3.60 -3.00
C CYS A 390 -17.26 4.01 -4.22
N THR A 391 -16.85 3.04 -5.04
CA THR A 391 -16.24 3.25 -6.36
C THR A 391 -17.14 2.68 -7.45
N TRP A 392 -17.45 3.48 -8.47
CA TRP A 392 -18.08 3.04 -9.70
C TRP A 392 -16.98 2.45 -10.62
N VAL A 393 -16.91 1.13 -10.69
CA VAL A 393 -15.79 0.44 -11.35
C VAL A 393 -15.73 0.76 -12.83
N GLY A 394 -16.88 0.74 -13.53
CA GLY A 394 -16.96 0.99 -14.97
C GLY A 394 -16.55 2.42 -15.35
N THR A 395 -16.86 3.42 -14.51
CA THR A 395 -16.45 4.80 -14.72
C THR A 395 -14.94 4.98 -14.54
N LYS A 396 -14.37 4.32 -13.53
CA LYS A 396 -12.93 4.38 -13.27
C LYS A 396 -12.11 3.59 -14.29
N PHE A 397 -12.60 2.41 -14.70
CA PHE A 397 -11.95 1.48 -15.63
C PHE A 397 -13.02 0.82 -16.52
N SER A 398 -13.34 1.44 -17.65
CA SER A 398 -14.47 1.05 -18.52
C SER A 398 -14.45 -0.42 -18.96
N HIS A 399 -13.27 -0.96 -19.30
CA HIS A 399 -13.11 -2.34 -19.79
C HIS A 399 -13.31 -3.43 -18.72
N ARG A 400 -13.50 -3.07 -17.44
CA ARG A 400 -13.75 -4.02 -16.35
C ARG A 400 -15.21 -4.39 -16.17
N VAL A 401 -16.11 -3.67 -16.83
CA VAL A 401 -17.56 -3.83 -16.67
C VAL A 401 -18.18 -3.90 -18.06
N PRO A 402 -18.92 -4.96 -18.38
CA PRO A 402 -19.62 -5.07 -19.66
C PRO A 402 -20.62 -3.95 -19.88
N GLU A 403 -20.93 -3.65 -21.12
CA GLU A 403 -22.00 -2.73 -21.48
C GLU A 403 -23.34 -3.20 -20.88
N GLY A 404 -24.19 -2.27 -20.46
CA GLY A 404 -25.46 -2.58 -19.80
C GLY A 404 -25.34 -2.98 -18.34
N THR A 405 -24.13 -2.96 -17.76
CA THR A 405 -23.91 -3.30 -16.33
C THR A 405 -23.31 -2.12 -15.57
N VAL A 406 -23.74 -1.94 -14.31
CA VAL A 406 -23.11 -1.04 -13.34
C VAL A 406 -22.53 -1.89 -12.22
N LEU A 407 -21.24 -1.71 -11.93
CA LEU A 407 -20.55 -2.38 -10.83
C LEU A 407 -20.11 -1.35 -9.78
N ALA A 408 -20.71 -1.45 -8.59
CA ALA A 408 -20.33 -0.69 -7.41
C ALA A 408 -19.41 -1.51 -6.51
N ARG A 409 -18.30 -0.91 -6.04
CA ARG A 409 -17.48 -1.45 -4.94
C ARG A 409 -17.65 -0.56 -3.73
N CYS A 410 -18.33 -1.09 -2.72
CA CYS A 410 -18.57 -0.44 -1.44
C CYS A 410 -17.51 -0.88 -0.42
N PHE A 411 -17.08 0.05 0.43
CA PHE A 411 -16.07 -0.20 1.45
C PHE A 411 -16.66 0.05 2.83
N LEU A 412 -16.44 -0.89 3.75
CA LEU A 412 -16.91 -0.87 5.13
C LEU A 412 -15.76 -1.19 6.08
N GLY A 413 -15.94 -0.94 7.38
CA GLY A 413 -14.94 -1.23 8.40
C GLY A 413 -13.99 -0.05 8.65
N GLY A 414 -12.72 -0.35 8.79
CA GLY A 414 -11.70 0.58 9.26
C GLY A 414 -11.51 0.51 10.76
N THR A 415 -10.73 1.46 11.34
CA THR A 415 -10.47 1.51 12.80
C THR A 415 -11.73 1.78 13.63
N GLN A 416 -12.80 2.26 13.02
CA GLN A 416 -13.99 2.73 13.71
C GLN A 416 -15.16 1.74 13.70
N ASP A 417 -15.13 0.73 12.84
CA ASP A 417 -16.19 -0.27 12.70
C ASP A 417 -15.59 -1.66 12.42
N ALA A 418 -14.70 -2.11 13.28
CA ALA A 418 -14.12 -3.45 13.15
C ALA A 418 -15.16 -4.57 13.38
N ALA A 419 -16.24 -4.28 14.11
CA ALA A 419 -17.31 -5.23 14.42
C ALA A 419 -18.07 -5.68 13.17
N VAL A 420 -18.13 -4.86 12.12
CA VAL A 420 -18.81 -5.19 10.86
C VAL A 420 -18.33 -6.50 10.23
N LEU A 421 -17.08 -6.90 10.48
CA LEU A 421 -16.53 -8.15 9.92
C LEU A 421 -17.17 -9.42 10.53
N GLN A 422 -17.85 -9.30 11.66
CA GLN A 422 -18.51 -10.42 12.34
C GLN A 422 -19.97 -10.60 11.90
N GLU A 423 -20.51 -9.64 11.15
CA GLU A 423 -21.89 -9.72 10.66
C GLU A 423 -22.03 -10.72 9.52
N SER A 424 -23.23 -11.27 9.34
CA SER A 424 -23.50 -12.19 8.23
C SER A 424 -23.46 -11.49 6.87
N ASP A 425 -23.22 -12.24 5.81
CA ASP A 425 -23.19 -11.70 4.45
C ASP A 425 -24.53 -11.05 4.09
N GLU A 426 -25.65 -11.67 4.50
CA GLU A 426 -27.00 -11.18 4.24
C GLU A 426 -27.23 -9.80 4.88
N ALA A 427 -26.84 -9.64 6.15
CA ALA A 427 -26.97 -8.37 6.86
C ALA A 427 -26.12 -7.26 6.21
N ILE A 428 -24.87 -7.59 5.85
CA ILE A 428 -23.95 -6.67 5.17
C ILE A 428 -24.48 -6.28 3.79
N LEU A 429 -24.94 -7.24 2.99
CA LEU A 429 -25.47 -6.98 1.65
C LEU A 429 -26.73 -6.11 1.69
N ALA A 430 -27.64 -6.39 2.62
CA ALA A 430 -28.84 -5.59 2.83
C ALA A 430 -28.50 -4.15 3.23
N ALA A 431 -27.61 -3.97 4.21
CA ALA A 431 -27.20 -2.66 4.69
C ALA A 431 -26.44 -1.85 3.60
N ALA A 432 -25.46 -2.48 2.93
CA ALA A 432 -24.68 -1.83 1.88
C ALA A 432 -25.57 -1.43 0.67
N THR A 433 -26.49 -2.30 0.27
CA THR A 433 -27.41 -2.00 -0.84
C THR A 433 -28.35 -0.86 -0.48
N ALA A 434 -28.98 -0.90 0.69
CA ALA A 434 -29.90 0.14 1.12
C ALA A 434 -29.22 1.51 1.25
N GLU A 435 -28.05 1.56 1.87
CA GLU A 435 -27.29 2.80 2.03
C GLU A 435 -26.77 3.34 0.69
N LEU A 436 -26.28 2.46 -0.21
CA LEU A 436 -25.88 2.85 -1.56
C LEU A 436 -27.03 3.46 -2.35
N GLN A 437 -28.21 2.83 -2.30
CA GLN A 437 -29.42 3.32 -2.95
C GLN A 437 -29.85 4.70 -2.42
N GLU A 438 -29.83 4.89 -1.10
CA GLU A 438 -30.13 6.16 -0.46
C GLU A 438 -29.17 7.26 -0.92
N ILE A 439 -27.86 6.98 -0.87
CA ILE A 439 -26.82 7.97 -1.17
C ILE A 439 -26.81 8.33 -2.66
N ALA A 440 -26.94 7.34 -3.54
CA ALA A 440 -26.82 7.54 -4.98
C ALA A 440 -28.19 7.82 -5.67
N GLY A 441 -29.30 7.75 -4.93
CA GLY A 441 -30.63 8.16 -5.42
C GLY A 441 -31.22 7.21 -6.47
N PHE A 442 -31.05 5.91 -6.34
CA PHE A 442 -31.64 4.91 -7.24
C PHE A 442 -32.34 3.78 -6.45
N ARG A 443 -33.10 2.95 -7.15
CA ARG A 443 -33.74 1.76 -6.59
C ARG A 443 -33.56 0.61 -7.57
N ALA A 444 -32.69 -0.32 -7.26
CA ALA A 444 -32.45 -1.53 -8.05
C ALA A 444 -31.94 -2.65 -7.14
N GLN A 445 -32.29 -3.90 -7.46
CA GLN A 445 -31.71 -5.06 -6.78
C GLN A 445 -30.42 -5.47 -7.50
N PRO A 446 -29.35 -5.82 -6.77
CA PRO A 446 -28.15 -6.32 -7.41
C PRO A 446 -28.41 -7.68 -8.06
N ARG A 447 -27.91 -7.87 -9.28
CA ARG A 447 -27.94 -9.16 -10.01
C ARG A 447 -27.00 -10.17 -9.40
N PHE A 448 -25.85 -9.70 -8.95
CA PHE A 448 -24.85 -10.51 -8.25
C PHE A 448 -24.18 -9.66 -7.17
N THR A 449 -23.66 -10.36 -6.17
CA THR A 449 -22.97 -9.76 -5.03
C THR A 449 -21.73 -10.56 -4.68
N ARG A 450 -20.71 -9.88 -4.10
CA ARG A 450 -19.55 -10.51 -3.47
C ARG A 450 -19.17 -9.76 -2.22
N VAL A 451 -18.82 -10.49 -1.17
CA VAL A 451 -18.33 -9.93 0.11
C VAL A 451 -16.93 -10.46 0.36
N PHE A 452 -15.98 -9.55 0.56
CA PHE A 452 -14.61 -9.88 0.87
C PHE A 452 -14.20 -9.26 2.20
N ARG A 453 -13.78 -10.10 3.14
CA ARG A 453 -13.34 -9.69 4.48
C ARG A 453 -11.82 -9.70 4.56
N TRP A 454 -11.27 -8.61 5.07
CA TRP A 454 -9.84 -8.42 5.22
C TRP A 454 -9.51 -8.10 6.69
N PRO A 455 -9.53 -9.10 7.58
CA PRO A 455 -9.22 -8.89 9.00
C PRO A 455 -7.74 -8.50 9.16
N CYS A 456 -7.48 -7.48 9.97
CA CYS A 456 -6.13 -7.00 10.34
C CYS A 456 -5.16 -6.91 9.14
N SER A 457 -5.62 -6.35 8.01
CA SER A 457 -4.84 -6.34 6.76
C SER A 457 -4.22 -4.98 6.42
N MET A 458 -4.70 -3.89 7.03
CA MET A 458 -4.26 -2.53 6.73
C MET A 458 -3.45 -1.95 7.88
N ALA A 459 -2.13 -1.91 7.72
CA ALA A 459 -1.22 -1.33 8.70
C ALA A 459 -1.50 0.16 8.91
N GLN A 460 -1.50 0.60 10.17
CA GLN A 460 -1.75 1.97 10.58
C GLN A 460 -0.45 2.65 11.02
N TYR A 461 -0.06 3.68 10.30
CA TYR A 461 1.11 4.49 10.62
C TYR A 461 0.72 5.57 11.63
N THR A 462 0.52 5.17 12.88
CA THR A 462 0.16 6.07 13.97
C THR A 462 1.30 7.01 14.36
N VAL A 463 0.99 8.09 15.07
CA VAL A 463 2.01 8.99 15.64
C VAL A 463 3.10 8.18 16.36
N GLY A 464 4.36 8.53 16.11
CA GLY A 464 5.53 7.77 16.59
C GLY A 464 5.98 6.63 15.66
N HIS A 465 5.33 6.42 14.50
CA HIS A 465 5.74 5.39 13.54
C HIS A 465 7.17 5.58 12.98
N PRO A 466 7.65 6.81 12.67
CA PRO A 466 9.03 7.01 12.24
C PRO A 466 10.06 6.55 13.26
N GLN A 467 9.82 6.83 14.55
CA GLN A 467 10.69 6.42 15.64
C GLN A 467 10.68 4.90 15.83
N ARG A 468 9.49 4.29 15.75
CA ARG A 468 9.33 2.83 15.77
C ARG A 468 10.12 2.16 14.64
N LEU A 469 10.03 2.69 13.41
CA LEU A 469 10.79 2.17 12.28
C LEU A 469 12.31 2.29 12.48
N ALA A 470 12.79 3.40 12.99
CA ALA A 470 14.21 3.59 13.26
C ALA A 470 14.73 2.57 14.28
N GLU A 471 13.95 2.27 15.32
CA GLU A 471 14.31 1.25 16.31
C GLU A 471 14.25 -0.17 15.71
N ILE A 472 13.23 -0.50 14.92
CA ILE A 472 13.15 -1.76 14.17
C ILE A 472 14.39 -1.94 13.28
N GLU A 473 14.79 -0.92 12.54
CA GLU A 473 15.96 -0.98 11.65
C GLU A 473 17.26 -1.14 12.43
N ALA A 474 17.39 -0.47 13.57
CA ALA A 474 18.53 -0.64 14.46
C ALA A 474 18.63 -2.08 14.98
N ARG A 475 17.50 -2.69 15.39
CA ARG A 475 17.48 -4.11 15.80
C ARG A 475 17.81 -5.05 14.65
N LEU A 476 17.25 -4.84 13.46
CA LEU A 476 17.54 -5.67 12.29
C LEU A 476 19.03 -5.65 11.90
N SER A 477 19.71 -4.51 12.08
CA SER A 477 21.14 -4.40 11.76
C SER A 477 22.02 -5.31 12.65
N SER A 478 21.53 -5.70 13.83
CA SER A 478 22.20 -6.63 14.74
C SER A 478 21.82 -8.11 14.52
N ILE A 479 20.93 -8.41 13.56
CA ILE A 479 20.47 -9.78 13.25
C ILE A 479 20.79 -10.09 11.78
N PRO A 480 22.02 -10.53 11.47
CA PRO A 480 22.41 -10.83 10.10
C PRO A 480 21.49 -11.88 9.46
N GLY A 481 21.14 -11.66 8.19
CA GLY A 481 20.30 -12.58 7.43
C GLY A 481 18.79 -12.44 7.69
N LEU A 482 18.33 -11.57 8.61
CA LEU A 482 16.90 -11.28 8.82
C LEU A 482 16.50 -10.03 8.06
N HIS A 483 15.41 -10.15 7.27
CA HIS A 483 14.82 -9.05 6.52
C HIS A 483 13.31 -8.96 6.73
N LEU A 484 12.78 -7.73 6.75
CA LEU A 484 11.35 -7.46 6.82
C LEU A 484 10.87 -6.82 5.52
N ALA A 485 9.73 -7.27 5.01
CA ALA A 485 9.06 -6.66 3.86
C ALA A 485 7.54 -6.69 4.08
N GLY A 486 6.82 -5.64 3.68
CA GLY A 486 5.37 -5.60 3.86
C GLY A 486 4.83 -4.20 4.07
N ASN A 487 3.52 -4.11 4.16
CA ASN A 487 2.80 -2.83 4.30
C ASN A 487 2.96 -2.15 5.66
N ALA A 488 3.61 -2.80 6.63
CA ALA A 488 3.80 -2.28 7.99
C ALA A 488 4.92 -1.23 8.10
N TYR A 489 5.77 -1.06 7.08
CA TYR A 489 7.04 -0.38 7.23
C TYR A 489 7.12 0.92 6.42
N ARG A 490 7.44 0.85 5.13
CA ARG A 490 7.79 2.02 4.30
C ARG A 490 6.83 2.23 3.14
N GLY A 491 5.53 2.26 3.44
CA GLY A 491 4.44 2.48 2.49
C GLY A 491 3.52 1.27 2.34
N ILE A 492 2.21 1.54 2.30
CA ILE A 492 1.15 0.52 2.24
C ILE A 492 0.79 0.10 0.80
N GLY A 493 1.21 0.87 -0.20
CA GLY A 493 0.83 0.65 -1.59
C GLY A 493 1.55 -0.54 -2.24
N ILE A 494 0.94 -1.13 -3.26
CA ILE A 494 1.52 -2.23 -4.04
C ILE A 494 2.96 -1.91 -4.50
N PRO A 495 3.25 -0.71 -5.07
CA PRO A 495 4.63 -0.41 -5.49
C PRO A 495 5.62 -0.35 -4.33
N ASP A 496 5.17 0.08 -3.14
CA ASP A 496 6.03 0.12 -1.95
C ASP A 496 6.34 -1.30 -1.45
N CYS A 497 5.32 -2.18 -1.44
CA CYS A 497 5.47 -3.58 -1.07
C CYS A 497 6.42 -4.33 -2.02
N ILE A 498 6.28 -4.09 -3.34
CA ILE A 498 7.18 -4.64 -4.37
C ILE A 498 8.61 -4.16 -4.13
N ARG A 499 8.80 -2.85 -3.94
CA ARG A 499 10.12 -2.26 -3.68
C ARG A 499 10.78 -2.85 -2.44
N MET A 500 10.04 -3.06 -1.35
CA MET A 500 10.59 -3.65 -0.13
C MET A 500 11.01 -5.11 -0.34
N GLY A 501 10.21 -5.90 -1.04
CA GLY A 501 10.58 -7.28 -1.40
C GLY A 501 11.83 -7.32 -2.28
N ARG A 502 11.92 -6.46 -3.30
CA ARG A 502 13.10 -6.32 -4.15
C ARG A 502 14.35 -5.92 -3.36
N VAL A 503 14.26 -4.91 -2.49
CA VAL A 503 15.40 -4.46 -1.67
C VAL A 503 15.87 -5.58 -0.72
N ALA A 504 14.95 -6.36 -0.14
CA ALA A 504 15.33 -7.51 0.67
C ALA A 504 16.13 -8.53 -0.15
N ALA A 505 15.66 -8.89 -1.34
CA ALA A 505 16.36 -9.80 -2.25
C ALA A 505 17.73 -9.26 -2.68
N GLU A 506 17.83 -7.99 -3.08
CA GLU A 506 19.08 -7.34 -3.50
C GLU A 506 20.12 -7.34 -2.37
N ARG A 507 19.71 -7.09 -1.13
CA ARG A 507 20.61 -7.15 0.04
C ARG A 507 21.14 -8.56 0.28
N MET A 508 20.30 -9.58 0.12
CA MET A 508 20.70 -10.98 0.28
C MET A 508 21.70 -11.42 -0.80
N LEU A 509 21.45 -11.01 -2.05
CA LEU A 509 22.33 -11.34 -3.19
C LEU A 509 23.66 -10.55 -3.15
N ALA A 510 23.70 -9.39 -2.51
CA ALA A 510 24.90 -8.55 -2.39
C ALA A 510 25.87 -9.05 -1.31
N VAL A 511 25.47 -9.96 -0.43
CA VAL A 511 26.39 -10.60 0.52
C VAL A 511 27.29 -11.53 -0.28
N PRO A 512 28.61 -11.23 -0.45
CA PRO A 512 29.48 -12.14 -1.18
C PRO A 512 29.48 -13.49 -0.46
N ALA A 513 29.36 -14.58 -1.23
CA ALA A 513 29.75 -15.89 -0.74
C ALA A 513 31.20 -15.73 -0.25
N LYS A 514 31.43 -15.70 1.06
CA LYS A 514 32.75 -15.55 1.62
C LYS A 514 33.57 -16.74 1.16
N SER A 515 34.62 -16.42 0.40
CA SER A 515 35.67 -17.34 -0.03
C SER A 515 36.30 -18.08 1.14
#